data_7ab29cd279fd4a6714a4fab9dc2f0b63
#
_entry.id   7ab29cd279fd4a6714a4fab9dc2f0b63
#
_cell.length_a   1.000
_cell.length_b   1.000
_cell.length_c   1.000
_cell.angle_alpha   90.00
_cell.angle_beta   90.00
_cell.angle_gamma   90.00
#
_symmetry.space_group_name_H-M   'P 1'
#
loop_
_entity.id
_entity.type
_entity.pdbx_description
1 polymer ?
#
loop_
_entity_poly.entity_id
_entity_poly.type
_entity_poly.pdbx_seq_one_letter_code
_entity_poly.pdbx_strand_id
1 'polypeptide(L)'
;MTFKVAVVGASGFAGGEILRLLLSHPGVEVGALTAAASAGDLLGVHHPHLFPLADRVLQPTEVSVLAGHDVIFLALPHGASGEITRELRQAGNQAILIDTGADHRLTDPQDWRDY
;
A
#
# COMPACT_ATOMS: atom_id res chain seq x y z
N MET A 1 5.82 3.75 -20.53
CA MET A 1 4.82 4.38 -19.63
C MET A 1 4.92 3.74 -18.26
N THR A 2 4.94 4.56 -17.22
CA THR A 2 5.16 4.12 -15.85
C THR A 2 3.97 4.49 -14.99
N PHE A 3 3.51 3.54 -14.18
CA PHE A 3 2.46 3.81 -13.22
C PHE A 3 3.09 4.18 -11.88
N LYS A 4 2.61 5.26 -11.27
CA LYS A 4 3.06 5.67 -9.95
C LYS A 4 2.16 5.02 -8.91
N VAL A 5 2.73 4.25 -8.02
CA VAL A 5 1.99 3.39 -7.10
C VAL A 5 2.31 3.76 -5.66
N ALA A 6 1.27 3.97 -4.85
CA ALA A 6 1.42 4.17 -3.42
C ALA A 6 1.02 2.91 -2.67
N VAL A 7 1.62 2.70 -1.50
CA VAL A 7 1.23 1.59 -0.62
C VAL A 7 0.90 2.16 0.74
N VAL A 8 -0.36 2.00 1.14
CA VAL A 8 -0.85 2.40 2.46
C VAL A 8 -0.72 1.18 3.39
N GLY A 9 -0.08 1.40 4.53
CA GLY A 9 0.23 0.28 5.43
C GLY A 9 1.51 -0.43 5.05
N ALA A 10 2.49 0.31 4.54
CA ALA A 10 3.70 -0.26 3.98
C ALA A 10 4.57 -0.98 5.01
N SER A 11 4.43 -0.65 6.30
CA SER A 11 5.25 -1.28 7.33
C SER A 11 4.77 -2.68 7.72
N GLY A 12 3.54 -3.05 7.35
CA GLY A 12 3.00 -4.35 7.70
C GLY A 12 3.44 -5.46 6.76
N PHE A 13 3.06 -6.69 7.09
CA PHE A 13 3.45 -7.85 6.30
C PHE A 13 2.92 -7.77 4.87
N ALA A 14 1.64 -7.49 4.72
CA ALA A 14 1.04 -7.43 3.38
C ALA A 14 1.67 -6.32 2.56
N GLY A 15 1.91 -5.16 3.18
CA GLY A 15 2.57 -4.05 2.49
C GLY A 15 3.96 -4.43 2.01
N GLY A 16 4.72 -5.14 2.83
CA GLY A 16 6.05 -5.59 2.45
C GLY A 16 6.03 -6.56 1.28
N GLU A 17 5.06 -7.46 1.25
CA GLU A 17 4.93 -8.39 0.14
C GLU A 17 4.55 -7.70 -1.16
N ILE A 18 3.66 -6.71 -1.07
CA ILE A 18 3.30 -5.91 -2.24
C ILE A 18 4.53 -5.21 -2.79
N LEU A 19 5.32 -4.59 -1.91
CA LEU A 19 6.52 -3.87 -2.33
C LEU A 19 7.53 -4.80 -2.98
N ARG A 20 7.69 -6.00 -2.44
CA ARG A 20 8.60 -6.98 -3.02
C ARG A 20 8.22 -7.28 -4.47
N LEU A 21 6.92 -7.45 -4.72
CA LEU A 21 6.44 -7.72 -6.06
C LEU A 21 6.58 -6.52 -6.97
N LEU A 22 6.31 -5.32 -6.46
CA LEU A 22 6.42 -4.10 -7.25
C LEU A 22 7.86 -3.82 -7.69
N LEU A 23 8.83 -4.14 -6.85
CA LEU A 23 10.23 -3.90 -7.18
C LEU A 23 10.70 -4.69 -8.40
N SER A 24 10.05 -5.79 -8.71
CA SER A 24 10.41 -6.60 -9.88
C SER A 24 9.60 -6.21 -11.11
N HIS A 25 8.75 -5.20 -11.01
CA HIS A 25 7.86 -4.82 -12.11
C HIS A 25 8.40 -3.58 -12.82
N PRO A 26 8.85 -3.68 -14.08
CA PRO A 26 9.52 -2.56 -14.74
C PRO A 26 8.61 -1.37 -15.06
N GLY A 27 7.30 -1.58 -15.10
CA GLY A 27 6.36 -0.51 -15.41
C GLY A 27 5.84 0.24 -14.20
N VAL A 28 6.46 0.05 -13.02
CA VAL A 28 5.96 0.63 -11.78
C VAL A 28 7.03 1.51 -11.15
N GLU A 29 6.61 2.71 -10.80
CA GLU A 29 7.39 3.61 -9.95
C GLU A 29 6.77 3.59 -8.56
N VAL A 30 7.56 3.25 -7.54
CA VAL A 30 7.05 3.23 -6.17
C VAL A 30 7.00 4.66 -5.64
N GLY A 31 5.79 5.13 -5.39
CA GLY A 31 5.55 6.47 -4.89
C GLY A 31 5.52 6.52 -3.36
N ALA A 32 4.44 7.08 -2.81
CA ALA A 32 4.32 7.25 -1.36
C ALA A 32 4.17 5.92 -0.65
N LEU A 33 4.85 5.80 0.48
CA LEU A 33 4.75 4.67 1.39
C LEU A 33 4.24 5.21 2.70
N THR A 34 3.07 4.79 3.14
CA THR A 34 2.48 5.38 4.33
C THR A 34 2.24 4.34 5.42
N ALA A 35 2.19 4.84 6.64
CA ALA A 35 1.93 4.02 7.81
C ALA A 35 1.25 4.88 8.84
N ALA A 36 0.61 4.24 9.83
CA ALA A 36 -0.01 4.97 10.93
C ALA A 36 1.01 5.18 12.05
N ALA A 37 1.18 4.17 12.90
CA ALA A 37 2.07 4.30 14.04
C ALA A 37 3.54 4.37 13.65
N SER A 38 3.90 3.81 12.50
CA SER A 38 5.29 3.76 12.03
C SER A 38 5.66 4.95 11.16
N ALA A 39 4.79 5.93 10.98
CA ALA A 39 5.11 7.11 10.20
C ALA A 39 6.34 7.81 10.79
N GLY A 40 7.27 8.17 9.92
CA GLY A 40 8.55 8.75 10.34
C GLY A 40 9.70 7.76 10.38
N ASP A 41 9.41 6.47 10.43
CA ASP A 41 10.45 5.44 10.39
C ASP A 41 10.95 5.23 8.96
N LEU A 42 12.17 4.72 8.84
CA LEU A 42 12.64 4.24 7.55
C LEU A 42 11.99 2.89 7.25
N LEU A 43 11.66 2.67 5.99
CA LEU A 43 11.07 1.40 5.59
C LEU A 43 11.96 0.22 5.97
N GLY A 44 13.28 0.38 5.86
CA GLY A 44 14.22 -0.67 6.17
C GLY A 44 14.18 -1.18 7.60
N VAL A 45 13.63 -0.37 8.51
CA VAL A 45 13.43 -0.82 9.90
C VAL A 45 12.44 -1.99 9.95
N HIS A 46 11.43 -1.95 9.10
CA HIS A 46 10.39 -2.97 9.07
C HIS A 46 10.65 -4.04 8.03
N HIS A 47 11.32 -3.69 6.94
CA HIS A 47 11.58 -4.59 5.81
C HIS A 47 13.03 -4.46 5.37
N PRO A 48 13.98 -4.96 6.16
CA PRO A 48 15.40 -4.78 5.83
C PRO A 48 15.83 -5.47 4.53
N HIS A 49 15.05 -6.44 4.07
CA HIS A 49 15.35 -7.14 2.82
C HIS A 49 14.98 -6.34 1.57
N LEU A 50 14.26 -5.24 1.72
CA LEU A 50 13.87 -4.40 0.58
C LEU A 50 14.89 -3.29 0.40
N PHE A 51 16.11 -3.66 0.04
CA PHE A 51 17.24 -2.72 -0.02
C PHE A 51 16.98 -1.46 -0.84
N PRO A 52 16.38 -1.56 -2.04
CA PRO A 52 16.18 -0.35 -2.85
C PRO A 52 15.26 0.67 -2.21
N LEU A 53 14.44 0.26 -1.27
CA LEU A 53 13.47 1.13 -0.60
C LEU A 53 13.80 1.38 0.87
N ALA A 54 14.90 0.81 1.36
CA ALA A 54 15.18 0.84 2.80
C ALA A 54 15.34 2.25 3.35
N ASP A 55 15.81 3.18 2.53
CA ASP A 55 16.02 4.57 2.94
C ASP A 55 14.77 5.42 2.82
N ARG A 56 13.67 4.87 2.35
CA ARG A 56 12.43 5.62 2.20
C ARG A 56 11.80 5.84 3.56
N VAL A 57 11.36 7.07 3.79
CA VAL A 57 10.70 7.43 5.04
C VAL A 57 9.21 7.17 4.91
N LEU A 58 8.65 6.46 5.89
CA LEU A 58 7.21 6.20 5.91
C LEU A 58 6.48 7.49 6.27
N GLN A 59 5.48 7.84 5.46
CA GLN A 59 4.73 9.07 5.63
C GLN A 59 3.40 8.77 6.32
N PRO A 60 2.77 9.78 6.92
CA PRO A 60 1.43 9.57 7.49
C PRO A 60 0.44 9.30 6.37
N THR A 61 -0.61 8.55 6.69
CA THR A 61 -1.65 8.22 5.72
C THR A 61 -2.61 9.38 5.63
N GLU A 62 -2.38 10.23 4.63
CA GLU A 62 -3.18 11.44 4.41
C GLU A 62 -3.50 11.56 2.94
N VAL A 63 -4.66 12.16 2.65
CA VAL A 63 -5.11 12.35 1.27
C VAL A 63 -4.09 13.12 0.46
N SER A 64 -3.48 14.15 1.04
CA SER A 64 -2.50 14.97 0.33
C SER A 64 -1.25 14.18 -0.06
N VAL A 65 -0.86 13.24 0.78
CA VAL A 65 0.30 12.38 0.51
C VAL A 65 0.00 11.43 -0.65
N LEU A 66 -1.24 10.98 -0.76
CA LEU A 66 -1.65 9.99 -1.74
C LEU A 66 -2.09 10.61 -3.07
N ALA A 67 -2.12 11.93 -3.16
CA ALA A 67 -2.52 12.61 -4.40
C ALA A 67 -1.51 12.33 -5.50
N GLY A 68 -1.98 12.27 -6.73
CA GLY A 68 -1.11 12.16 -7.90
C GLY A 68 -0.62 10.75 -8.23
N HIS A 69 -1.13 9.75 -7.55
CA HIS A 69 -0.76 8.36 -7.85
C HIS A 69 -1.79 7.73 -8.78
N ASP A 70 -1.31 6.79 -9.59
CA ASP A 70 -2.20 6.06 -10.52
C ASP A 70 -2.89 4.91 -9.82
N VAL A 71 -2.20 4.24 -8.92
CA VAL A 71 -2.71 3.09 -8.19
C VAL A 71 -2.32 3.23 -6.72
N ILE A 72 -3.24 2.90 -5.84
CA ILE A 72 -2.99 2.93 -4.40
C ILE A 72 -3.39 1.57 -3.82
N PHE A 73 -2.42 0.85 -3.29
CA PHE A 73 -2.68 -0.39 -2.56
C PHE A 73 -3.00 -0.07 -1.11
N LEU A 74 -4.09 -0.63 -0.62
CA LEU A 74 -4.53 -0.44 0.76
C LEU A 74 -4.26 -1.73 1.53
N ALA A 75 -3.10 -1.80 2.17
CA ALA A 75 -2.69 -2.97 2.94
C ALA A 75 -2.96 -2.73 4.43
N LEU A 76 -4.22 -2.53 4.75
CA LEU A 76 -4.66 -2.14 6.08
C LEU A 76 -5.41 -3.28 6.76
N PRO A 77 -5.49 -3.24 8.09
CA PRO A 77 -6.32 -4.21 8.82
C PRO A 77 -7.77 -4.13 8.39
N HIS A 78 -8.50 -5.19 8.69
CA HIS A 78 -9.92 -5.29 8.37
C HIS A 78 -10.69 -4.05 8.83
N GLY A 79 -11.46 -3.50 7.93
CA GLY A 79 -12.33 -2.36 8.24
C GLY A 79 -11.67 -0.99 8.15
N ALA A 80 -10.35 -0.93 8.08
CA ALA A 80 -9.66 0.35 8.09
C ALA A 80 -9.63 1.01 6.71
N SER A 81 -9.72 0.24 5.63
CA SER A 81 -9.60 0.79 4.28
C SER A 81 -10.81 1.60 3.84
N GLY A 82 -11.98 1.34 4.42
CA GLY A 82 -13.20 2.04 4.02
C GLY A 82 -13.15 3.53 4.26
N GLU A 83 -12.57 3.93 5.38
CA GLU A 83 -12.49 5.35 5.71
C GLU A 83 -11.56 6.09 4.78
N ILE A 84 -10.36 5.57 4.55
CA ILE A 84 -9.43 6.25 3.65
C ILE A 84 -9.93 6.25 2.22
N THR A 85 -10.61 5.19 1.79
CA THR A 85 -11.23 5.15 0.46
C THR A 85 -12.23 6.28 0.30
N ARG A 86 -13.09 6.46 1.30
CA ARG A 86 -14.09 7.52 1.27
C ARG A 86 -13.43 8.89 1.20
N GLU A 87 -12.41 9.11 2.02
CA GLU A 87 -11.71 10.40 2.04
C GLU A 87 -11.05 10.70 0.71
N LEU A 88 -10.44 9.69 0.09
CA LEU A 88 -9.82 9.88 -1.21
C LEU A 88 -10.84 10.24 -2.28
N ARG A 89 -11.99 9.57 -2.29
CA ARG A 89 -13.02 9.87 -3.28
C ARG A 89 -13.63 11.24 -3.06
N GLN A 90 -13.81 11.64 -1.80
CA GLN A 90 -14.31 12.98 -1.50
C GLN A 90 -13.33 14.06 -1.95
N ALA A 91 -12.05 13.78 -1.94
CA ALA A 91 -11.02 14.71 -2.38
C ALA A 91 -10.84 14.72 -3.90
N GLY A 92 -11.58 13.90 -4.62
CA GLY A 92 -11.48 13.84 -6.08
C GLY A 92 -10.36 12.96 -6.59
N ASN A 93 -9.77 12.14 -5.75
CA ASN A 93 -8.71 11.24 -6.16
C ASN A 93 -9.30 10.14 -7.05
N GLN A 94 -8.73 9.97 -8.24
CA GLN A 94 -9.23 9.01 -9.23
C GLN A 94 -8.33 7.79 -9.37
N ALA A 95 -7.38 7.60 -8.49
CA ALA A 95 -6.50 6.45 -8.54
C ALA A 95 -7.30 5.14 -8.43
N ILE A 96 -6.73 4.09 -9.00
CA ILE A 96 -7.29 2.76 -8.81
C ILE A 96 -6.91 2.32 -7.40
N LEU A 97 -7.92 1.96 -6.61
CA LEU A 97 -7.71 1.53 -5.23
C LEU A 97 -7.82 0.02 -5.15
N ILE A 98 -6.77 -0.62 -4.67
CA ILE A 98 -6.73 -2.07 -4.54
C ILE A 98 -6.64 -2.39 -3.06
N ASP A 99 -7.72 -2.92 -2.50
CA ASP A 99 -7.77 -3.28 -1.09
C ASP A 99 -7.24 -4.71 -0.95
N THR A 100 -6.09 -4.82 -0.33
CA THR A 100 -5.47 -6.11 -0.08
C THR A 100 -5.68 -6.58 1.36
N GLY A 101 -6.63 -5.99 2.05
CA GLY A 101 -7.00 -6.42 3.38
C GLY A 101 -7.29 -7.90 3.35
N ALA A 102 -6.43 -8.65 3.97
CA ALA A 102 -6.39 -10.08 3.77
C ALA A 102 -7.26 -10.85 4.74
N ASP A 103 -7.93 -10.12 5.53
CA ASP A 103 -8.61 -10.63 6.67
C ASP A 103 -9.64 -11.69 6.34
N HIS A 104 -10.35 -11.53 5.25
CA HIS A 104 -11.49 -12.40 5.00
C HIS A 104 -11.24 -13.43 3.92
N ARG A 105 -10.54 -13.05 2.88
CA ARG A 105 -10.38 -13.96 1.74
C ARG A 105 -9.35 -15.04 1.97
N LEU A 106 -8.33 -14.70 2.74
CA LEU A 106 -7.24 -15.64 2.98
C LEU A 106 -7.59 -16.69 4.04
N THR A 107 -8.66 -16.47 4.78
CA THR A 107 -9.07 -17.42 5.81
C THR A 107 -10.10 -18.41 5.32
N ASP A 108 -10.61 -18.26 4.11
CA ASP A 108 -11.59 -19.17 3.56
C ASP A 108 -10.98 -19.94 2.40
N PRO A 109 -10.64 -21.22 2.60
CA PRO A 109 -10.07 -22.02 1.52
C PRO A 109 -10.96 -22.15 0.30
N GLN A 110 -12.26 -21.99 0.48
CA GLN A 110 -13.20 -22.07 -0.62
C GLN A 110 -12.97 -20.95 -1.62
N ASP A 111 -12.67 -19.75 -1.13
CA ASP A 111 -12.41 -18.63 -2.00
C ASP A 111 -11.20 -18.86 -2.88
N TRP A 112 -10.21 -19.55 -2.36
CA TRP A 112 -9.00 -19.85 -3.11
C TRP A 112 -9.25 -20.81 -4.26
N ARG A 113 -10.13 -21.76 -4.04
CA ARG A 113 -10.41 -22.75 -5.08
C ARG A 113 -11.15 -22.18 -6.25
N ASP A 114 -11.82 -21.07 -6.07
CA ASP A 114 -12.57 -20.43 -7.14
C ASP A 114 -11.69 -19.61 -8.07
N TYR A 115 -10.45 -19.49 -7.74
CA TYR A 115 -9.49 -18.78 -8.56
C TYR A 115 -8.54 -19.78 -9.19
#